data_af605aae45136653ba1298db03d129fc
#
_entry.id   af605aae45136653ba1298db03d129fc
#
_cell.length_a   1.000
_cell.length_b   1.000
_cell.length_c   1.000
_cell.angle_alpha   90.00
_cell.angle_beta   90.00
_cell.angle_gamma   90.00
#
_symmetry.space_group_name_H-M   'P 1'
#
loop_
_entity.id
_entity.type
_entity.pdbx_description
1 polymer ?
#
loop_
_entity_poly.entity_id
_entity_poly.type
_entity_poly.pdbx_seq_one_letter_code
_entity_poly.pdbx_strand_id
1 'polypeptide(L)'
;MSSKITIIGAGSVGATIAYTLSSQDIASEIVLIDINKQKAEGEVLDIIQGTCFRDPISIIAGDYEDAKDSDIVIITSGIARKPGQTRLELTQTNVNILKSITPEIVKAAPNALYLIVSNPVDIMTYVFTKISGLPENQILGSGTILDSARLRCGLSEHFQIAQSNIHAYVFGEHGDTSFIPWSGAYISGVSVDEYYELEKKLGKDIEPIDKEAMLQYVQKSGGEIISKKGATFYAVSSSVCKLCSLLVSYSESISTVSTMMHGEYGIEDVCLSTLTLVGPNGVQGKVPMRMNKAEIEQLKKSADALKEIIAQIDLN
;
A
#
# COMPACT_ATOMS: atom_id res chain seq x y z
N MET A 1 14.99 -16.80 -8.09
CA MET A 1 15.13 -15.90 -9.26
C MET A 1 15.87 -14.66 -8.80
N SER A 2 16.67 -14.08 -9.68
CA SER A 2 17.26 -12.77 -9.42
C SER A 2 16.19 -11.71 -9.63
N SER A 3 15.83 -10.96 -8.62
CA SER A 3 14.90 -9.83 -8.72
C SER A 3 15.60 -8.55 -8.30
N LYS A 4 15.48 -7.53 -9.14
CA LYS A 4 16.01 -6.19 -8.89
C LYS A 4 14.89 -5.24 -8.50
N ILE A 5 15.03 -4.59 -7.36
CA ILE A 5 14.04 -3.64 -6.85
C ILE A 5 14.69 -2.29 -6.61
N THR A 6 14.16 -1.25 -7.24
CA THR A 6 14.58 0.13 -7.00
C THR A 6 13.61 0.83 -6.05
N ILE A 7 14.14 1.55 -5.08
CA ILE A 7 13.37 2.32 -4.08
C ILE A 7 13.74 3.79 -4.21
N ILE A 8 12.76 4.65 -4.46
CA ILE A 8 12.95 6.11 -4.53
C ILE A 8 12.46 6.73 -3.23
N GLY A 9 13.40 7.28 -2.46
CA GLY A 9 13.23 7.84 -1.13
C GLY A 9 13.89 6.99 -0.05
N ALA A 10 14.98 7.47 0.53
CA ALA A 10 15.70 6.85 1.67
C ALA A 10 15.21 7.40 3.02
N GLY A 11 13.91 7.74 3.10
CA GLY A 11 13.25 8.06 4.36
C GLY A 11 13.05 6.82 5.24
N SER A 12 12.44 6.98 6.43
CA SER A 12 12.21 5.85 7.35
C SER A 12 11.45 4.70 6.68
N VAL A 13 10.51 4.98 5.77
CA VAL A 13 9.76 3.94 5.05
C VAL A 13 10.65 3.25 4.03
N GLY A 14 11.31 3.99 3.14
CA GLY A 14 12.13 3.40 2.06
C GLY A 14 13.32 2.61 2.60
N ALA A 15 14.04 3.13 3.59
CA ALA A 15 15.13 2.42 4.24
C ALA A 15 14.65 1.13 4.94
N THR A 16 13.51 1.17 5.63
CA THR A 16 12.92 -0.03 6.25
C THR A 16 12.44 -1.03 5.20
N ILE A 17 11.92 -0.58 4.04
CA ILE A 17 11.58 -1.47 2.92
C ILE A 17 12.85 -2.15 2.40
N ALA A 18 13.94 -1.39 2.14
CA ALA A 18 15.21 -1.94 1.69
C ALA A 18 15.74 -3.00 2.66
N TYR A 19 15.75 -2.71 3.95
CA TYR A 19 16.13 -3.66 5.00
C TYR A 19 15.22 -4.91 4.99
N THR A 20 13.91 -4.73 4.91
CA THR A 20 12.94 -5.84 4.96
C THR A 20 13.05 -6.73 3.71
N LEU A 21 13.17 -6.15 2.52
CA LEU A 21 13.40 -6.91 1.28
C LEU A 21 14.65 -7.77 1.36
N SER A 22 15.74 -7.19 1.90
CA SER A 22 17.00 -7.88 2.05
C SER A 22 16.96 -8.96 3.15
N SER A 23 16.16 -8.79 4.20
CA SER A 23 16.06 -9.74 5.31
C SER A 23 15.07 -10.89 5.04
N GLN A 24 14.19 -10.74 4.07
CA GLN A 24 13.21 -11.76 3.66
C GLN A 24 13.54 -12.42 2.32
N ASP A 25 14.72 -12.14 1.76
CA ASP A 25 15.23 -12.71 0.50
C ASP A 25 14.27 -12.53 -0.69
N ILE A 26 13.53 -11.38 -0.70
CA ILE A 26 12.58 -11.06 -1.77
C ILE A 26 13.29 -10.49 -2.99
N ALA A 27 14.39 -9.76 -2.79
CA ALA A 27 15.19 -9.17 -3.85
C ALA A 27 16.65 -9.64 -3.75
N SER A 28 17.29 -9.89 -4.88
CA SER A 28 18.72 -10.16 -4.97
C SER A 28 19.55 -8.89 -5.23
N GLU A 29 18.92 -7.86 -5.77
CA GLU A 29 19.51 -6.56 -6.02
C GLU A 29 18.56 -5.44 -5.58
N ILE A 30 19.07 -4.48 -4.80
CA ILE A 30 18.32 -3.30 -4.34
C ILE A 30 19.10 -2.04 -4.72
N VAL A 31 18.41 -1.09 -5.35
CA VAL A 31 18.91 0.25 -5.60
C VAL A 31 18.12 1.23 -4.74
N LEU A 32 18.80 1.95 -3.85
CA LEU A 32 18.17 2.98 -3.01
C LEU A 32 18.55 4.36 -3.53
N ILE A 33 17.58 5.15 -3.94
CA ILE A 33 17.75 6.49 -4.53
C ILE A 33 17.16 7.53 -3.60
N ASP A 34 17.89 8.59 -3.31
CA ASP A 34 17.38 9.77 -2.58
C ASP A 34 18.05 11.04 -3.09
N ILE A 35 17.36 12.15 -3.06
CA ILE A 35 17.93 13.47 -3.35
C ILE A 35 19.08 13.80 -2.39
N ASN A 36 19.02 13.32 -1.16
CA ASN A 36 20.10 13.33 -0.20
C ASN A 36 20.94 12.04 -0.34
N LYS A 37 21.88 12.06 -1.27
CA LYS A 37 22.76 10.91 -1.57
C LYS A 37 23.49 10.38 -0.34
N GLN A 38 24.02 11.27 0.51
CA GLN A 38 24.73 10.88 1.73
C GLN A 38 23.84 10.08 2.68
N LYS A 39 22.56 10.43 2.75
CA LYS A 39 21.61 9.66 3.54
C LYS A 39 21.39 8.26 2.94
N ALA A 40 21.17 8.16 1.64
CA ALA A 40 21.03 6.87 0.96
C ALA A 40 22.28 5.99 1.15
N GLU A 41 23.47 6.56 1.03
CA GLU A 41 24.76 5.88 1.27
C GLU A 41 24.85 5.36 2.71
N GLY A 42 24.43 6.17 3.71
CA GLY A 42 24.43 5.78 5.12
C GLY A 42 23.48 4.61 5.39
N GLU A 43 22.24 4.66 4.87
CA GLU A 43 21.26 3.58 5.00
C GLU A 43 21.76 2.27 4.33
N VAL A 44 22.31 2.39 3.13
CA VAL A 44 22.90 1.24 2.42
C VAL A 44 24.06 0.65 3.19
N LEU A 45 24.97 1.48 3.71
CA LEU A 45 26.13 1.01 4.48
C LEU A 45 25.71 0.24 5.74
N ASP A 46 24.70 0.73 6.45
CA ASP A 46 24.18 0.07 7.65
C ASP A 46 23.51 -1.28 7.30
N ILE A 47 22.73 -1.32 6.23
CA ILE A 47 22.06 -2.56 5.79
C ILE A 47 23.09 -3.60 5.31
N ILE A 48 24.11 -3.18 4.51
CA ILE A 48 25.07 -4.11 3.92
C ILE A 48 26.01 -4.73 4.98
N GLN A 49 26.30 -4.01 6.04
CA GLN A 49 27.10 -4.55 7.15
C GLN A 49 26.40 -5.70 7.90
N GLY A 50 25.08 -5.78 7.79
CA GLY A 50 24.29 -6.90 8.34
C GLY A 50 24.17 -8.12 7.42
N THR A 51 24.59 -8.03 6.15
CA THR A 51 24.40 -9.12 5.18
C THR A 51 25.20 -10.37 5.44
N CYS A 52 26.29 -10.29 6.22
CA CYS A 52 27.07 -11.48 6.63
C CYS A 52 26.27 -12.46 7.52
N PHE A 53 25.12 -12.07 8.05
CA PHE A 53 24.26 -12.90 8.88
C PHE A 53 23.07 -13.51 8.12
N ARG A 54 23.01 -13.37 6.79
CA ARG A 54 21.91 -13.80 5.92
C ARG A 54 22.39 -14.06 4.50
N ASP A 55 21.49 -14.40 3.59
CA ASP A 55 21.83 -14.66 2.20
C ASP A 55 22.44 -13.42 1.52
N PRO A 56 23.41 -13.60 0.61
CA PRO A 56 24.08 -12.51 -0.10
C PRO A 56 23.08 -11.70 -0.93
N ILE A 57 23.15 -10.40 -0.82
CA ILE A 57 22.37 -9.44 -1.62
C ILE A 57 23.26 -8.30 -2.09
N SER A 58 22.99 -7.81 -3.30
CA SER A 58 23.56 -6.55 -3.79
C SER A 58 22.65 -5.40 -3.37
N ILE A 59 23.20 -4.43 -2.65
CA ILE A 59 22.48 -3.20 -2.33
C ILE A 59 23.39 -2.00 -2.55
N ILE A 60 22.91 -1.00 -3.30
CA ILE A 60 23.66 0.21 -3.62
C ILE A 60 22.81 1.47 -3.38
N ALA A 61 23.47 2.55 -3.00
CA ALA A 61 22.94 3.90 -3.14
C ALA A 61 23.24 4.37 -4.57
N GLY A 62 22.19 4.52 -5.37
CA GLY A 62 22.31 4.76 -6.81
C GLY A 62 21.64 6.04 -7.28
N ASP A 63 21.73 6.27 -8.57
CA ASP A 63 21.01 7.28 -9.34
C ASP A 63 19.93 6.62 -10.21
N TYR A 64 19.12 7.42 -10.94
CA TYR A 64 18.04 6.89 -11.78
C TYR A 64 18.54 5.89 -12.85
N GLU A 65 19.74 6.08 -13.38
CA GLU A 65 20.34 5.19 -14.37
C GLU A 65 20.56 3.77 -13.81
N ASP A 66 20.85 3.66 -12.52
CA ASP A 66 21.01 2.37 -11.84
C ASP A 66 19.70 1.59 -11.67
N ALA A 67 18.55 2.25 -11.88
CA ALA A 67 17.23 1.58 -11.88
C ALA A 67 16.99 0.76 -13.15
N LYS A 68 17.87 0.81 -14.13
CA LYS A 68 17.76 0.01 -15.36
C LYS A 68 17.59 -1.47 -15.02
N ASP A 69 16.68 -2.11 -15.78
CA ASP A 69 16.33 -3.54 -15.64
C ASP A 69 15.72 -3.91 -14.26
N SER A 70 15.16 -2.95 -13.52
CA SER A 70 14.39 -3.24 -12.31
C SER A 70 13.09 -3.95 -12.65
N ASP A 71 12.77 -5.00 -11.89
CA ASP A 71 11.46 -5.67 -11.93
C ASP A 71 10.38 -4.81 -11.26
N ILE A 72 10.75 -4.14 -10.16
CA ILE A 72 9.84 -3.28 -9.40
C ILE A 72 10.54 -1.97 -9.08
N VAL A 73 9.81 -0.86 -9.24
CA VAL A 73 10.18 0.45 -8.71
C VAL A 73 9.18 0.87 -7.64
N ILE A 74 9.68 1.15 -6.44
CA ILE A 74 8.88 1.57 -5.29
C ILE A 74 9.08 3.07 -5.08
N ILE A 75 7.99 3.86 -5.10
CA ILE A 75 8.05 5.30 -4.87
C ILE A 75 7.56 5.61 -3.46
N THR A 76 8.51 5.94 -2.57
CA THR A 76 8.24 6.37 -1.20
C THR A 76 8.56 7.84 -0.95
N SER A 77 9.05 8.54 -1.98
CA SER A 77 9.44 9.94 -1.90
C SER A 77 8.23 10.85 -1.67
N GLY A 78 8.39 11.80 -0.79
CA GLY A 78 7.37 12.75 -0.40
C GLY A 78 7.70 13.37 0.96
N ILE A 79 6.99 14.40 1.32
CA ILE A 79 7.13 15.06 2.62
C ILE A 79 5.95 14.74 3.54
N ALA A 80 6.22 14.68 4.83
CA ALA A 80 5.18 14.59 5.84
C ALA A 80 4.51 15.96 6.06
N ARG A 81 3.25 15.93 6.51
CA ARG A 81 2.48 17.13 6.80
C ARG A 81 3.15 17.97 7.88
N LYS A 82 3.33 19.26 7.59
CA LYS A 82 3.86 20.24 8.55
C LYS A 82 2.72 20.86 9.38
N PRO A 83 3.01 21.34 10.61
CA PRO A 83 2.03 22.11 11.38
C PRO A 83 1.51 23.31 10.57
N GLY A 84 0.19 23.48 10.52
CA GLY A 84 -0.47 24.56 9.77
C GLY A 84 -0.64 24.34 8.27
N GLN A 85 -0.07 23.30 7.69
CA GLN A 85 -0.24 22.96 6.27
C GLN A 85 -1.59 22.28 6.05
N THR A 86 -2.33 22.70 5.04
CA THR A 86 -3.59 22.05 4.62
C THR A 86 -3.31 20.71 3.92
N ARG A 87 -4.32 19.83 3.85
CA ARG A 87 -4.23 18.57 3.12
C ARG A 87 -3.97 18.79 1.63
N LEU A 88 -4.61 19.80 1.03
CA LEU A 88 -4.45 20.13 -0.38
C LEU A 88 -3.03 20.63 -0.69
N GLU A 89 -2.46 21.54 0.13
CA GLU A 89 -1.08 22.02 -0.04
C GLU A 89 -0.05 20.91 0.08
N LEU A 90 -0.24 19.98 1.02
CA LEU A 90 0.62 18.81 1.12
C LEU A 90 0.52 17.93 -0.13
N THR A 91 -0.71 17.67 -0.59
CA THR A 91 -0.96 16.86 -1.78
C THR A 91 -0.28 17.46 -3.00
N GLN A 92 -0.47 18.78 -3.25
CA GLN A 92 0.17 19.47 -4.38
C GLN A 92 1.71 19.42 -4.29
N THR A 93 2.26 19.56 -3.08
CA THR A 93 3.72 19.45 -2.89
C THR A 93 4.22 18.06 -3.28
N ASN A 94 3.54 17.00 -2.84
CA ASN A 94 3.94 15.63 -3.15
C ASN A 94 3.70 15.30 -4.64
N VAL A 95 2.64 15.83 -5.25
CA VAL A 95 2.43 15.75 -6.70
C VAL A 95 3.58 16.38 -7.46
N ASN A 96 4.05 17.56 -7.07
CA ASN A 96 5.18 18.23 -7.72
C ASN A 96 6.49 17.41 -7.59
N ILE A 97 6.72 16.78 -6.45
CA ILE A 97 7.84 15.85 -6.27
C ILE A 97 7.70 14.67 -7.24
N LEU A 98 6.52 14.04 -7.30
CA LEU A 98 6.26 12.93 -8.21
C LEU A 98 6.46 13.32 -9.68
N LYS A 99 5.96 14.48 -10.08
CA LYS A 99 6.16 15.04 -11.44
C LYS A 99 7.64 15.19 -11.79
N SER A 100 8.49 15.58 -10.83
CA SER A 100 9.94 15.73 -11.06
C SER A 100 10.67 14.37 -11.18
N ILE A 101 10.17 13.34 -10.53
CA ILE A 101 10.77 12.00 -10.53
C ILE A 101 10.35 11.19 -11.77
N THR A 102 9.09 11.31 -12.16
CA THR A 102 8.47 10.42 -13.16
C THR A 102 9.23 10.35 -14.49
N PRO A 103 9.66 11.45 -15.14
CA PRO A 103 10.35 11.37 -16.43
C PRO A 103 11.66 10.60 -16.37
N GLU A 104 12.43 10.79 -15.30
CA GLU A 104 13.73 10.17 -15.14
C GLU A 104 13.61 8.67 -14.86
N ILE A 105 12.72 8.29 -13.93
CA ILE A 105 12.60 6.89 -13.55
C ILE A 105 11.90 6.05 -14.62
N VAL A 106 10.91 6.60 -15.32
CA VAL A 106 10.22 5.90 -16.43
C VAL A 106 11.18 5.69 -17.61
N LYS A 107 12.06 6.67 -17.89
CA LYS A 107 13.11 6.53 -18.91
C LYS A 107 14.10 5.41 -18.53
N ALA A 108 14.48 5.31 -17.27
CA ALA A 108 15.45 4.33 -16.79
C ALA A 108 14.88 2.91 -16.69
N ALA A 109 13.63 2.75 -16.23
CA ALA A 109 13.00 1.47 -15.98
C ALA A 109 11.60 1.35 -16.64
N PRO A 110 11.47 1.45 -17.97
CA PRO A 110 10.17 1.52 -18.65
C PRO A 110 9.35 0.22 -18.56
N ASN A 111 9.96 -0.89 -18.23
CA ASN A 111 9.32 -2.21 -18.14
C ASN A 111 9.04 -2.65 -16.70
N ALA A 112 9.43 -1.87 -15.70
CA ALA A 112 9.22 -2.19 -14.30
C ALA A 112 7.75 -2.11 -13.90
N LEU A 113 7.37 -2.83 -12.85
CA LEU A 113 6.13 -2.59 -12.13
C LEU A 113 6.35 -1.46 -11.12
N TYR A 114 5.44 -0.50 -11.08
CA TYR A 114 5.53 0.68 -10.22
C TYR A 114 4.60 0.56 -9.02
N LEU A 115 5.18 0.55 -7.82
CA LEU A 115 4.45 0.49 -6.57
C LEU A 115 4.52 1.84 -5.85
N ILE A 116 3.41 2.55 -5.83
CA ILE A 116 3.28 3.86 -5.19
C ILE A 116 2.96 3.67 -3.70
N VAL A 117 3.78 4.28 -2.84
CA VAL A 117 3.65 4.23 -1.37
C VAL A 117 3.54 5.64 -0.78
N SER A 118 3.97 6.65 -1.54
CA SER A 118 3.86 8.07 -1.15
C SER A 118 2.42 8.49 -0.91
N ASN A 119 2.18 9.24 0.19
CA ASN A 119 0.84 9.72 0.54
C ASN A 119 0.55 11.13 -0.02
N PRO A 120 -0.74 11.40 -0.34
CA PRO A 120 -1.91 10.48 -0.27
C PRO A 120 -1.89 9.45 -1.42
N VAL A 121 -1.81 8.17 -1.06
CA VAL A 121 -1.42 7.11 -1.99
C VAL A 121 -2.35 6.97 -3.20
N ASP A 122 -3.66 7.10 -3.02
CA ASP A 122 -4.64 6.94 -4.09
C ASP A 122 -4.50 8.07 -5.13
N ILE A 123 -4.31 9.30 -4.65
CA ILE A 123 -4.08 10.47 -5.51
C ILE A 123 -2.73 10.36 -6.21
N MET A 124 -1.68 9.97 -5.50
CA MET A 124 -0.34 9.80 -6.08
C MET A 124 -0.34 8.69 -7.14
N THR A 125 -1.08 7.59 -6.92
CA THR A 125 -1.25 6.51 -7.90
C THR A 125 -2.00 7.04 -9.14
N TYR A 126 -3.09 7.78 -8.96
CA TYR A 126 -3.82 8.41 -10.04
C TYR A 126 -2.93 9.35 -10.87
N VAL A 127 -2.21 10.25 -10.19
CA VAL A 127 -1.31 11.20 -10.86
C VAL A 127 -0.23 10.48 -11.64
N PHE A 128 0.44 9.49 -11.04
CA PHE A 128 1.48 8.72 -11.72
C PHE A 128 0.91 7.99 -12.94
N THR A 129 -0.28 7.41 -12.85
CA THR A 129 -0.96 6.79 -13.99
C THR A 129 -1.20 7.78 -15.14
N LYS A 130 -1.59 9.02 -14.81
CA LYS A 130 -1.87 10.05 -15.84
C LYS A 130 -0.61 10.63 -16.49
N ILE A 131 0.50 10.74 -15.76
CA ILE A 131 1.70 11.47 -16.27
C ILE A 131 2.83 10.54 -16.74
N SER A 132 2.83 9.26 -16.36
CA SER A 132 3.93 8.35 -16.68
C SER A 132 3.97 7.89 -18.14
N GLY A 133 2.81 7.83 -18.80
CA GLY A 133 2.67 7.24 -20.14
C GLY A 133 2.83 5.70 -20.18
N LEU A 134 2.95 5.07 -19.02
CA LEU A 134 3.06 3.61 -18.91
C LEU A 134 1.68 2.92 -19.02
N PRO A 135 1.65 1.64 -19.41
CA PRO A 135 0.46 0.82 -19.29
C PRO A 135 -0.05 0.76 -17.84
N GLU A 136 -1.36 0.89 -17.64
CA GLU A 136 -1.96 0.94 -16.30
C GLU A 136 -1.72 -0.33 -15.48
N ASN A 137 -1.58 -1.49 -16.14
CA ASN A 137 -1.27 -2.75 -15.46
C ASN A 137 0.11 -2.76 -14.80
N GLN A 138 1.02 -1.86 -15.18
CA GLN A 138 2.31 -1.69 -14.50
C GLN A 138 2.24 -0.85 -13.23
N ILE A 139 1.10 -0.22 -12.92
CA ILE A 139 0.99 0.80 -11.87
C ILE A 139 -0.01 0.35 -10.80
N LEU A 140 0.43 0.35 -9.55
CA LEU A 140 -0.43 0.12 -8.39
C LEU A 140 0.05 0.93 -7.19
N GLY A 141 -0.89 1.36 -6.36
CA GLY A 141 -0.60 1.94 -5.05
C GLY A 141 -0.72 0.89 -3.94
N SER A 142 0.01 1.05 -2.86
CA SER A 142 -0.10 0.16 -1.68
C SER A 142 -1.53 0.15 -1.10
N GLY A 143 -2.31 1.19 -1.33
CA GLY A 143 -3.73 1.25 -1.00
C GLY A 143 -4.04 0.87 0.44
N THR A 144 -5.09 0.08 0.63
CA THR A 144 -5.59 -0.33 1.94
C THR A 144 -5.10 -1.71 2.39
N ILE A 145 -3.99 -2.22 1.84
CA ILE A 145 -3.43 -3.51 2.28
C ILE A 145 -3.04 -3.49 3.75
N LEU A 146 -2.43 -2.39 4.21
CA LEU A 146 -2.08 -2.23 5.63
C LEU A 146 -3.32 -2.03 6.51
N ASP A 147 -4.32 -1.30 6.04
CA ASP A 147 -5.58 -1.12 6.78
C ASP A 147 -6.32 -2.45 6.94
N SER A 148 -6.32 -3.27 5.89
CA SER A 148 -6.84 -4.65 5.94
C SER A 148 -6.06 -5.55 6.91
N ALA A 149 -4.74 -5.36 7.03
CA ALA A 149 -3.93 -6.05 8.03
C ALA A 149 -4.27 -5.60 9.47
N ARG A 150 -4.50 -4.30 9.69
CA ARG A 150 -4.96 -3.77 10.98
C ARG A 150 -6.32 -4.33 11.37
N LEU A 151 -7.26 -4.38 10.41
CA LEU A 151 -8.57 -5.02 10.62
C LEU A 151 -8.43 -6.47 11.05
N ARG A 152 -7.59 -7.26 10.35
CA ARG A 152 -7.35 -8.66 10.72
C ARG A 152 -6.69 -8.79 12.09
N CYS A 153 -5.81 -7.87 12.45
CA CYS A 153 -5.22 -7.82 13.79
C CYS A 153 -6.29 -7.60 14.86
N GLY A 154 -7.15 -6.58 14.70
CA GLY A 154 -8.24 -6.31 15.65
C GLY A 154 -9.23 -7.48 15.77
N LEU A 155 -9.62 -8.09 14.65
CA LEU A 155 -10.49 -9.27 14.66
C LEU A 155 -9.82 -10.49 15.30
N SER A 156 -8.52 -10.69 15.05
CA SER A 156 -7.70 -11.75 15.66
C SER A 156 -7.62 -11.61 17.19
N GLU A 157 -7.43 -10.39 17.67
CA GLU A 157 -7.43 -10.09 19.12
C GLU A 157 -8.80 -10.29 19.75
N HIS A 158 -9.86 -9.87 19.06
CA HIS A 158 -11.24 -10.02 19.54
C HIS A 158 -11.67 -11.49 19.68
N PHE A 159 -11.41 -12.32 18.66
CA PHE A 159 -11.79 -13.73 18.64
C PHE A 159 -10.74 -14.70 19.18
N GLN A 160 -9.54 -14.21 19.49
CA GLN A 160 -8.38 -15.03 19.93
C GLN A 160 -8.05 -16.15 18.93
N ILE A 161 -8.03 -15.83 17.63
CA ILE A 161 -7.71 -16.72 16.51
C ILE A 161 -6.57 -16.19 15.67
N ALA A 162 -5.91 -17.06 14.92
CA ALA A 162 -4.83 -16.65 14.02
C ALA A 162 -5.36 -15.73 12.89
N GLN A 163 -4.60 -14.67 12.58
CA GLN A 163 -4.94 -13.72 11.50
C GLN A 163 -5.10 -14.40 10.13
N SER A 164 -4.41 -15.52 9.90
CA SER A 164 -4.51 -16.30 8.66
C SER A 164 -5.88 -16.90 8.40
N ASN A 165 -6.72 -17.04 9.44
CA ASN A 165 -8.09 -17.53 9.31
C ASN A 165 -9.10 -16.42 8.95
N ILE A 166 -8.65 -15.15 8.94
CA ILE A 166 -9.53 -14.00 8.76
C ILE A 166 -9.40 -13.46 7.34
N HIS A 167 -10.50 -13.43 6.62
CA HIS A 167 -10.66 -12.88 5.29
C HIS A 167 -11.57 -11.63 5.38
N ALA A 168 -10.99 -10.53 5.81
CA ALA A 168 -11.66 -9.25 5.96
C ALA A 168 -10.76 -8.15 5.36
N TYR A 169 -11.39 -7.15 4.76
CA TYR A 169 -10.74 -6.15 3.93
C TYR A 169 -11.23 -4.76 4.26
N VAL A 170 -10.41 -3.77 3.94
CA VAL A 170 -10.77 -2.35 3.96
C VAL A 170 -10.77 -1.85 2.53
N PHE A 171 -11.81 -1.16 2.12
CA PHE A 171 -11.99 -0.61 0.77
C PHE A 171 -12.03 0.92 0.78
N GLY A 172 -11.91 1.48 -0.42
CA GLY A 172 -11.97 2.91 -0.65
C GLY A 172 -10.61 3.60 -0.61
N GLU A 173 -10.60 4.84 -0.21
CA GLU A 173 -9.41 5.66 0.02
C GLU A 173 -8.58 5.10 1.17
N HIS A 174 -7.25 5.15 1.07
CA HIS A 174 -6.40 5.02 2.26
C HIS A 174 -6.47 6.33 3.07
N GLY A 175 -7.50 6.49 3.87
CA GLY A 175 -7.79 7.71 4.62
C GLY A 175 -9.15 7.66 5.34
N ASP A 176 -9.69 8.85 5.58
CA ASP A 176 -10.88 9.04 6.43
C ASP A 176 -12.17 8.46 5.84
N THR A 177 -12.23 8.24 4.52
CA THR A 177 -13.40 7.68 3.83
C THR A 177 -13.28 6.18 3.55
N SER A 178 -12.24 5.52 4.10
CA SER A 178 -12.14 4.06 4.08
C SER A 178 -13.28 3.40 4.85
N PHE A 179 -13.67 2.21 4.44
CA PHE A 179 -14.71 1.46 5.12
C PHE A 179 -14.46 -0.05 5.08
N ILE A 180 -15.16 -0.78 5.94
CA ILE A 180 -15.09 -2.23 6.01
C ILE A 180 -16.35 -2.80 5.35
N PRO A 181 -16.25 -3.50 4.20
CA PRO A 181 -17.38 -4.20 3.62
C PRO A 181 -17.67 -5.49 4.40
N TRP A 182 -18.44 -5.38 5.47
CA TRP A 182 -18.75 -6.48 6.39
C TRP A 182 -19.46 -7.65 5.72
N SER A 183 -20.20 -7.39 4.61
CA SER A 183 -20.83 -8.45 3.81
C SER A 183 -19.80 -9.41 3.18
N GLY A 184 -18.54 -9.01 3.09
CA GLY A 184 -17.41 -9.81 2.60
C GLY A 184 -16.40 -10.20 3.68
N ALA A 185 -16.73 -10.05 4.97
CA ALA A 185 -15.85 -10.41 6.08
C ALA A 185 -16.15 -11.82 6.59
N TYR A 186 -15.16 -12.71 6.49
CA TYR A 186 -15.29 -14.13 6.82
C TYR A 186 -14.14 -14.59 7.72
N ILE A 187 -14.45 -15.59 8.56
CA ILE A 187 -13.49 -16.38 9.33
C ILE A 187 -13.58 -17.81 8.80
N SER A 188 -12.57 -18.27 8.08
CA SER A 188 -12.52 -19.63 7.49
C SER A 188 -13.81 -20.01 6.72
N GLY A 189 -14.39 -19.06 5.98
CA GLY A 189 -15.61 -19.29 5.17
C GLY A 189 -16.93 -19.10 5.89
N VAL A 190 -16.93 -18.82 7.19
CA VAL A 190 -18.10 -18.45 7.99
C VAL A 190 -18.12 -16.93 8.14
N SER A 191 -19.26 -16.27 7.97
CA SER A 191 -19.32 -14.82 8.18
C SER A 191 -18.94 -14.45 9.62
N VAL A 192 -18.40 -13.25 9.79
CA VAL A 192 -17.95 -12.78 11.11
C VAL A 192 -19.10 -12.81 12.12
N ASP A 193 -20.32 -12.44 11.70
CA ASP A 193 -21.50 -12.44 12.57
C ASP A 193 -21.92 -13.89 12.96
N GLU A 194 -21.92 -14.82 12.01
CA GLU A 194 -22.21 -16.24 12.29
C GLU A 194 -21.12 -16.89 13.17
N TYR A 195 -19.86 -16.51 12.98
CA TYR A 195 -18.75 -17.00 13.80
C TYR A 195 -18.89 -16.53 15.26
N TYR A 196 -19.31 -15.28 15.48
CA TYR A 196 -19.63 -14.77 16.81
C TYR A 196 -20.73 -15.61 17.49
N GLU A 197 -21.83 -15.91 16.77
CA GLU A 197 -22.92 -16.74 17.31
C GLU A 197 -22.45 -18.19 17.63
N LEU A 198 -21.54 -18.74 16.83
CA LEU A 198 -20.93 -20.04 17.10
C LEU A 198 -20.10 -20.02 18.40
N GLU A 199 -19.24 -19.02 18.58
CA GLU A 199 -18.41 -18.86 19.77
C GLU A 199 -19.25 -18.77 21.05
N LYS A 200 -20.37 -18.04 21.00
CA LYS A 200 -21.33 -17.98 22.11
C LYS A 200 -21.98 -19.35 22.42
N LYS A 201 -22.37 -20.10 21.39
CA LYS A 201 -22.91 -21.46 21.56
C LYS A 201 -21.91 -22.43 22.17
N LEU A 202 -20.61 -22.19 21.91
CA LEU A 202 -19.51 -22.95 22.53
C LEU A 202 -19.20 -22.51 23.97
N GLY A 203 -19.93 -21.55 24.50
CA GLY A 203 -19.80 -21.07 25.88
C GLY A 203 -18.66 -20.09 26.11
N LYS A 204 -18.12 -19.49 25.04
CA LYS A 204 -17.13 -18.42 25.18
C LYS A 204 -17.78 -17.11 25.61
N ASP A 205 -17.14 -16.45 26.56
CA ASP A 205 -17.54 -15.12 27.02
C ASP A 205 -16.88 -14.06 26.12
N ILE A 206 -17.54 -13.73 25.03
CA ILE A 206 -17.11 -12.72 24.07
C ILE A 206 -18.22 -11.69 23.85
N GLU A 207 -17.83 -10.43 23.74
CA GLU A 207 -18.73 -9.34 23.40
C GLU A 207 -19.01 -9.30 21.89
N PRO A 208 -20.15 -8.76 21.44
CA PRO A 208 -20.40 -8.54 20.02
C PRO A 208 -19.39 -7.52 19.47
N ILE A 209 -19.03 -7.68 18.19
CA ILE A 209 -18.14 -6.73 17.54
C ILE A 209 -18.83 -5.38 17.40
N ASP A 210 -18.24 -4.36 17.98
CA ASP A 210 -18.55 -2.97 17.64
C ASP A 210 -17.90 -2.62 16.30
N LYS A 211 -18.69 -2.70 15.23
CA LYS A 211 -18.25 -2.47 13.85
C LYS A 211 -17.73 -1.05 13.62
N GLU A 212 -18.30 -0.06 14.30
CA GLU A 212 -17.88 1.34 14.23
C GLU A 212 -16.54 1.55 14.96
N ALA A 213 -16.40 1.04 16.17
CA ALA A 213 -15.15 1.10 16.92
C ALA A 213 -14.01 0.38 16.19
N MET A 214 -14.30 -0.75 15.50
CA MET A 214 -13.32 -1.47 14.70
C MET A 214 -12.85 -0.63 13.51
N LEU A 215 -13.74 0.05 12.80
CA LEU A 215 -13.38 0.97 11.72
C LEU A 215 -12.51 2.13 12.25
N GLN A 216 -12.90 2.73 13.37
CA GLN A 216 -12.13 3.80 14.00
C GLN A 216 -10.74 3.33 14.45
N TYR A 217 -10.62 2.12 14.99
CA TYR A 217 -9.33 1.50 15.32
C TYR A 217 -8.43 1.44 14.09
N VAL A 218 -8.93 0.95 12.96
CA VAL A 218 -8.18 0.86 11.71
C VAL A 218 -7.72 2.25 11.23
N GLN A 219 -8.64 3.21 11.13
CA GLN A 219 -8.36 4.54 10.60
C GLN A 219 -7.40 5.35 11.48
N LYS A 220 -7.52 5.24 12.82
CA LYS A 220 -6.71 6.01 13.76
C LYS A 220 -5.36 5.38 14.09
N SER A 221 -5.15 4.09 13.82
CA SER A 221 -3.91 3.35 14.16
C SER A 221 -2.63 4.03 13.68
N GLY A 222 -2.63 4.56 12.44
CA GLY A 222 -1.47 5.27 11.91
C GLY A 222 -1.12 6.52 12.70
N GLY A 223 -2.13 7.35 13.01
CA GLY A 223 -1.96 8.57 13.81
C GLY A 223 -1.52 8.28 15.24
N GLU A 224 -2.05 7.22 15.85
CA GLU A 224 -1.66 6.78 17.18
C GLU A 224 -0.19 6.34 17.25
N ILE A 225 0.27 5.56 16.25
CA ILE A 225 1.67 5.15 16.16
C ILE A 225 2.58 6.37 16.01
N ILE A 226 2.21 7.31 15.12
CA ILE A 226 2.98 8.54 14.89
C ILE A 226 3.06 9.38 16.17
N SER A 227 1.98 9.50 16.93
CA SER A 227 1.98 10.27 18.18
C SER A 227 2.90 9.67 19.25
N LYS A 228 3.08 8.33 19.25
CA LYS A 228 3.90 7.61 20.23
C LYS A 228 5.38 7.49 19.86
N LYS A 229 5.72 7.38 18.57
CA LYS A 229 7.10 7.14 18.12
C LYS A 229 7.59 8.04 16.99
N GLY A 230 6.81 9.06 16.62
CA GLY A 230 7.17 10.07 15.63
C GLY A 230 6.89 9.70 14.17
N ALA A 231 6.95 8.42 13.81
CA ALA A 231 6.68 7.94 12.46
C ALA A 231 6.19 6.48 12.46
N THR A 232 5.46 6.08 11.42
CA THR A 232 5.11 4.67 11.14
C THR A 232 5.90 4.18 9.94
N PHE A 233 6.57 3.02 10.06
CA PHE A 233 7.38 2.47 8.98
C PHE A 233 7.49 0.93 9.01
N TYR A 234 7.34 0.22 10.13
CA TYR A 234 7.48 -1.23 10.16
C TYR A 234 6.35 -1.97 9.42
N ALA A 235 5.10 -1.70 9.79
CA ALA A 235 3.97 -2.41 9.21
C ALA A 235 3.74 -2.04 7.74
N VAL A 236 3.95 -0.76 7.35
CA VAL A 236 3.88 -0.36 5.94
C VAL A 236 4.99 -1.04 5.13
N SER A 237 6.20 -1.12 5.65
CA SER A 237 7.30 -1.83 4.96
C SER A 237 7.00 -3.31 4.79
N SER A 238 6.47 -3.98 5.82
CA SER A 238 6.04 -5.39 5.72
C SER A 238 4.94 -5.58 4.68
N SER A 239 3.96 -4.67 4.59
CA SER A 239 2.88 -4.76 3.60
C SER A 239 3.38 -4.52 2.18
N VAL A 240 4.29 -3.57 1.97
CA VAL A 240 4.95 -3.31 0.69
C VAL A 240 5.81 -4.49 0.26
N CYS A 241 6.63 -5.04 1.15
CA CYS A 241 7.44 -6.22 0.86
C CYS A 241 6.57 -7.44 0.53
N LYS A 242 5.42 -7.60 1.18
CA LYS A 242 4.45 -8.63 0.81
C LYS A 242 3.93 -8.41 -0.62
N LEU A 243 3.59 -7.18 -1.02
CA LEU A 243 3.22 -6.88 -2.41
C LEU A 243 4.37 -7.21 -3.37
N CYS A 244 5.60 -6.80 -3.08
CA CYS A 244 6.75 -7.15 -3.89
C CYS A 244 6.88 -8.67 -4.06
N SER A 245 6.74 -9.44 -2.98
CA SER A 245 6.79 -10.91 -3.06
C SER A 245 5.70 -11.51 -3.96
N LEU A 246 4.51 -10.89 -4.03
CA LEU A 246 3.44 -11.31 -4.93
C LEU A 246 3.74 -10.95 -6.39
N LEU A 247 4.30 -9.76 -6.63
CA LEU A 247 4.63 -9.27 -7.96
C LEU A 247 5.81 -10.03 -8.60
N VAL A 248 6.73 -10.58 -7.81
CA VAL A 248 7.83 -11.42 -8.33
C VAL A 248 7.53 -12.93 -8.24
N SER A 249 6.35 -13.33 -7.75
CA SER A 249 5.95 -14.74 -7.64
C SER A 249 5.49 -15.30 -8.99
N TYR A 250 5.37 -16.63 -9.10
CA TYR A 250 4.81 -17.30 -10.29
C TYR A 250 3.28 -17.28 -10.36
N SER A 251 2.61 -17.01 -9.26
CA SER A 251 1.15 -17.07 -9.15
C SER A 251 0.56 -15.71 -8.89
N GLU A 252 -0.61 -15.49 -9.46
CA GLU A 252 -1.43 -14.32 -9.14
C GLU A 252 -2.02 -14.41 -7.73
N SER A 253 -2.25 -13.24 -7.13
CA SER A 253 -2.83 -13.09 -5.79
C SER A 253 -3.83 -11.95 -5.76
N ILE A 254 -4.76 -12.01 -4.80
CA ILE A 254 -5.76 -10.97 -4.61
C ILE A 254 -5.33 -10.08 -3.44
N SER A 255 -5.28 -8.77 -3.66
CA SER A 255 -4.90 -7.77 -2.66
C SER A 255 -5.76 -6.52 -2.76
N THR A 256 -5.89 -5.79 -1.64
CA THR A 256 -6.56 -4.49 -1.59
C THR A 256 -5.57 -3.38 -1.91
N VAL A 257 -5.30 -3.20 -3.20
CA VAL A 257 -4.39 -2.20 -3.74
C VAL A 257 -5.13 -1.09 -4.46
N SER A 258 -4.55 0.10 -4.49
CA SER A 258 -5.09 1.25 -5.21
C SER A 258 -4.75 1.14 -6.68
N THR A 259 -5.75 1.08 -7.55
CA THR A 259 -5.60 1.04 -9.00
C THR A 259 -6.76 1.76 -9.67
N MET A 260 -6.58 2.18 -10.93
CA MET A 260 -7.61 2.89 -11.69
C MET A 260 -8.92 2.09 -11.75
N MET A 261 -10.04 2.79 -11.60
CA MET A 261 -11.38 2.25 -11.74
C MET A 261 -11.92 2.55 -13.13
N HIS A 262 -12.55 1.55 -13.77
CA HIS A 262 -13.06 1.59 -15.14
C HIS A 262 -14.55 1.25 -15.25
N GLY A 263 -15.33 1.60 -14.24
CA GLY A 263 -16.79 1.38 -14.20
C GLY A 263 -17.23 0.35 -13.17
N GLU A 264 -16.28 -0.31 -12.49
CA GLU A 264 -16.62 -1.23 -11.39
C GLU A 264 -17.39 -0.49 -10.30
N TYR A 265 -18.49 -1.08 -9.86
CA TYR A 265 -19.44 -0.48 -8.91
C TYR A 265 -20.02 0.87 -9.36
N GLY A 266 -19.92 1.20 -10.67
CA GLY A 266 -20.33 2.48 -11.25
C GLY A 266 -19.34 3.62 -10.97
N ILE A 267 -18.07 3.30 -10.71
CA ILE A 267 -16.99 4.25 -10.41
C ILE A 267 -15.94 4.18 -11.52
N GLU A 268 -15.52 5.32 -12.03
CA GLU A 268 -14.50 5.43 -13.06
C GLU A 268 -13.60 6.65 -12.82
N ASP A 269 -12.44 6.68 -13.48
CA ASP A 269 -11.48 7.78 -13.48
C ASP A 269 -11.07 8.27 -12.09
N VAL A 270 -10.72 7.31 -11.23
CA VAL A 270 -10.12 7.52 -9.91
C VAL A 270 -9.38 6.25 -9.49
N CYS A 271 -8.26 6.39 -8.81
CA CYS A 271 -7.61 5.26 -8.15
C CYS A 271 -8.14 5.11 -6.73
N LEU A 272 -8.56 3.90 -6.37
CA LEU A 272 -8.92 3.53 -5.02
C LEU A 272 -8.81 2.02 -4.82
N SER A 273 -8.89 1.60 -3.56
CA SER A 273 -8.63 0.21 -3.17
C SER A 273 -9.89 -0.63 -3.17
N THR A 274 -9.84 -1.72 -3.94
CA THR A 274 -10.77 -2.85 -3.91
C THR A 274 -9.99 -4.13 -4.08
N LEU A 275 -10.63 -5.29 -4.04
CA LEU A 275 -9.97 -6.54 -4.38
C LEU A 275 -9.46 -6.50 -5.82
N THR A 276 -8.17 -6.66 -5.98
CA THR A 276 -7.49 -6.59 -7.27
C THR A 276 -6.58 -7.79 -7.44
N LEU A 277 -6.65 -8.45 -8.59
CA LEU A 277 -5.77 -9.55 -8.97
C LEU A 277 -4.44 -8.96 -9.44
N VAL A 278 -3.35 -9.33 -8.78
CA VAL A 278 -1.99 -8.87 -9.04
C VAL A 278 -1.02 -10.03 -9.12
N GLY A 279 0.03 -9.89 -9.92
CA GLY A 279 1.04 -10.93 -10.11
C GLY A 279 2.23 -10.43 -10.92
N PRO A 280 3.03 -11.34 -11.51
CA PRO A 280 4.26 -11.00 -12.23
C PRO A 280 4.05 -10.09 -13.44
N ASN A 281 2.84 -10.05 -13.97
CA ASN A 281 2.47 -9.15 -15.07
C ASN A 281 1.76 -7.88 -14.56
N GLY A 282 1.91 -7.55 -13.28
CA GLY A 282 1.28 -6.39 -12.63
C GLY A 282 -0.20 -6.61 -12.30
N VAL A 283 -1.01 -5.59 -12.53
CA VAL A 283 -2.46 -5.60 -12.28
C VAL A 283 -3.16 -6.37 -13.41
N GLN A 284 -3.93 -7.41 -13.05
CA GLN A 284 -4.65 -8.24 -14.01
C GLN A 284 -6.15 -7.87 -14.11
N GLY A 285 -6.69 -7.25 -13.08
CA GLY A 285 -8.08 -6.81 -13.05
C GLY A 285 -8.68 -6.76 -11.65
N LYS A 286 -9.92 -6.27 -11.58
CA LYS A 286 -10.68 -6.21 -10.33
C LYS A 286 -11.39 -7.51 -10.05
N VAL A 287 -11.47 -7.89 -8.78
CA VAL A 287 -12.24 -9.03 -8.31
C VAL A 287 -13.52 -8.50 -7.65
N PRO A 288 -14.68 -8.60 -8.32
CA PRO A 288 -15.92 -8.04 -7.80
C PRO A 288 -16.37 -8.83 -6.56
N MET A 289 -16.39 -8.15 -5.43
CA MET A 289 -16.98 -8.67 -4.20
C MET A 289 -18.45 -8.28 -4.12
N ARG A 290 -19.29 -9.18 -3.61
CA ARG A 290 -20.68 -8.84 -3.32
C ARG A 290 -20.73 -7.89 -2.13
N MET A 291 -21.27 -6.70 -2.36
CA MET A 291 -21.54 -5.68 -1.35
C MET A 291 -23.02 -5.34 -1.33
N ASN A 292 -23.53 -4.97 -0.17
CA ASN A 292 -24.88 -4.44 -0.06
C ASN A 292 -24.94 -2.98 -0.59
N LYS A 293 -26.14 -2.43 -0.75
CA LYS A 293 -26.31 -1.08 -1.31
C LYS A 293 -25.61 0.01 -0.49
N ALA A 294 -25.63 -0.10 0.83
CA ALA A 294 -25.00 0.89 1.70
C ALA A 294 -23.46 0.86 1.56
N GLU A 295 -22.86 -0.31 1.44
CA GLU A 295 -21.43 -0.48 1.20
C GLU A 295 -21.00 0.08 -0.17
N ILE A 296 -21.80 -0.14 -1.21
CA ILE A 296 -21.56 0.45 -2.54
C ILE A 296 -21.62 1.98 -2.47
N GLU A 297 -22.57 2.56 -1.74
CA GLU A 297 -22.64 4.02 -1.55
C GLU A 297 -21.46 4.56 -0.72
N GLN A 298 -20.95 3.82 0.25
CA GLN A 298 -19.71 4.17 0.95
C GLN A 298 -18.51 4.20 -0.01
N LEU A 299 -18.40 3.21 -0.91
CA LEU A 299 -17.34 3.17 -1.91
C LEU A 299 -17.41 4.36 -2.87
N LYS A 300 -18.63 4.72 -3.34
CA LYS A 300 -18.84 5.90 -4.18
C LYS A 300 -18.48 7.19 -3.46
N LYS A 301 -18.91 7.35 -2.21
CA LYS A 301 -18.55 8.49 -1.38
C LYS A 301 -17.03 8.63 -1.23
N SER A 302 -16.32 7.53 -1.07
CA SER A 302 -14.86 7.52 -1.02
C SER A 302 -14.24 7.96 -2.36
N ALA A 303 -14.79 7.49 -3.48
CA ALA A 303 -14.37 7.90 -4.81
C ALA A 303 -14.60 9.40 -5.06
N ASP A 304 -15.76 9.91 -4.67
CA ASP A 304 -16.13 11.32 -4.85
C ASP A 304 -15.20 12.24 -4.03
N ALA A 305 -14.88 11.86 -2.78
CA ALA A 305 -13.94 12.61 -1.96
C ALA A 305 -12.53 12.72 -2.60
N LEU A 306 -12.06 11.65 -3.24
CA LEU A 306 -10.79 11.68 -3.99
C LEU A 306 -10.89 12.56 -5.24
N LYS A 307 -11.97 12.45 -6.01
CA LYS A 307 -12.20 13.26 -7.22
C LYS A 307 -12.26 14.75 -6.89
N GLU A 308 -12.87 15.13 -5.78
CA GLU A 308 -12.92 16.52 -5.31
C GLU A 308 -11.51 17.10 -5.08
N ILE A 309 -10.59 16.31 -4.52
CA ILE A 309 -9.20 16.72 -4.32
C ILE A 309 -8.45 16.74 -5.66
N ILE A 310 -8.62 15.70 -6.48
CA ILE A 310 -7.98 15.58 -7.79
C ILE A 310 -8.34 16.78 -8.69
N ALA A 311 -9.58 17.23 -8.67
CA ALA A 311 -10.04 18.40 -9.45
C ALA A 311 -9.37 19.73 -9.04
N GLN A 312 -8.74 19.80 -7.87
CA GLN A 312 -8.06 20.98 -7.35
C GLN A 312 -6.54 20.93 -7.50
N ILE A 313 -6.00 19.82 -8.00
CA ILE A 313 -4.55 19.64 -8.19
C ILE A 313 -4.13 20.10 -9.57
N ASP A 314 -3.00 20.81 -9.63
CA ASP A 314 -2.36 21.13 -10.91
C ASP A 314 -1.54 19.94 -11.41
N LEU A 315 -2.00 19.34 -12.50
CA LEU A 315 -1.33 18.23 -13.20
C LEU A 315 -0.43 18.69 -14.36
N ASN A 316 -0.46 19.99 -14.73
CA ASN A 316 0.31 20.55 -15.86
C ASN A 316 1.77 20.82 -15.51
#